data_9e59507f95dee8ffc4f7080f98019df6
#
_entry.id   9e59507f95dee8ffc4f7080f98019df6
#
_cell.length_a   1.000
_cell.length_b   1.000
_cell.length_c   1.000
_cell.angle_alpha   90.00
_cell.angle_beta   90.00
_cell.angle_gamma   90.00
#
_symmetry.space_group_name_H-M   'P 1'
#
loop_
_entity.id
_entity.type
_entity.pdbx_description
1 polymer ?
#
loop_
_entity_poly.entity_id
_entity_poly.type
_entity_poly.pdbx_seq_one_letter_code
_entity_poly.pdbx_strand_id
1 'polypeptide(L)'
;MLKLDTSAFEAYAERLDRLGANLKPIFTEALEQAADKITQDTQEAMQNQNLPAGGKYHHAGNPTERSILEHPKVKWSGMIGEVSVGFDFSKPGAGGYLITGTPRMAPDQELNKIYKSKRYMSEIKKGMRNVFEDAIQDYMGG
;
A
#
# COMPACT_ATOMS: atom_id res chain seq x y z
N MET A 1 5.81 -1.73 -7.78
CA MET A 1 5.94 -1.19 -6.41
C MET A 1 5.19 0.13 -6.31
N LEU A 2 4.36 0.27 -5.32
CA LEU A 2 3.57 1.48 -5.08
C LEU A 2 4.13 2.21 -3.87
N LYS A 3 4.30 3.54 -3.98
CA LYS A 3 4.73 4.37 -2.86
C LYS A 3 3.55 5.15 -2.30
N LEU A 4 3.39 5.11 -0.99
CA LEU A 4 2.48 5.95 -0.23
C LEU A 4 3.28 6.99 0.54
N ASP A 5 2.84 8.23 0.52
CA ASP A 5 3.48 9.29 1.30
C ASP A 5 2.47 10.22 1.95
N THR A 6 2.95 11.13 2.77
CA THR A 6 2.11 12.05 3.55
C THR A 6 1.93 13.40 2.88
N SER A 7 2.47 13.61 1.67
CA SER A 7 2.44 14.92 1.01
C SER A 7 1.03 15.45 0.75
N ALA A 8 0.06 14.55 0.51
CA ALA A 8 -1.33 14.93 0.27
C ALA A 8 -2.09 15.34 1.55
N PHE A 9 -1.48 15.20 2.72
CA PHE A 9 -2.12 15.43 4.02
C PHE A 9 -1.53 16.59 4.79
N GLU A 10 -0.95 17.56 4.09
CA GLU A 10 -0.28 18.71 4.69
C GLU A 10 -1.22 19.55 5.57
N ALA A 11 -2.48 19.70 5.16
CA ALA A 11 -3.48 20.43 5.96
C ALA A 11 -3.73 19.77 7.32
N TYR A 12 -3.75 18.45 7.38
CA TYR A 12 -3.86 17.71 8.65
C TYR A 12 -2.60 17.89 9.50
N ALA A 13 -1.42 17.89 8.88
CA ALA A 13 -0.17 18.13 9.57
C ALA A 13 -0.17 19.50 10.26
N GLU A 14 -0.57 20.55 9.56
CA GLU A 14 -0.65 21.90 10.12
C GLU A 14 -1.62 21.96 11.29
N ARG A 15 -2.79 21.35 11.14
CA ARG A 15 -3.81 21.37 12.19
C ARG A 15 -3.35 20.61 13.45
N LEU A 16 -2.74 19.44 13.29
CA LEU A 16 -2.19 18.67 14.39
C LEU A 16 -1.04 19.38 15.07
N ASP A 17 -0.17 20.03 14.30
CA ASP A 17 0.94 20.82 14.85
C ASP A 17 0.44 21.97 15.73
N ARG A 18 -0.61 22.66 15.31
CA ARG A 18 -1.24 23.71 16.12
C ARG A 18 -1.82 23.20 17.43
N LEU A 19 -2.21 21.92 17.47
CA LEU A 19 -2.72 21.27 18.68
C LEU A 19 -1.59 20.73 19.56
N GLY A 20 -0.34 20.90 19.16
CA GLY A 20 0.83 20.43 19.91
C GLY A 20 1.10 18.93 19.76
N ALA A 21 0.52 18.30 18.75
CA ALA A 21 0.68 16.86 18.50
C ALA A 21 2.08 16.54 17.97
N ASN A 22 2.58 15.35 18.32
CA ASN A 22 3.76 14.79 17.67
C ASN A 22 3.33 14.10 16.38
N LEU A 23 3.69 14.69 15.23
CA LEU A 23 3.22 14.26 13.92
C LEU A 23 3.76 12.91 13.47
N LYS A 24 5.01 12.58 13.77
CA LYS A 24 5.64 11.36 13.27
C LYS A 24 4.92 10.08 13.67
N PRO A 25 4.58 9.85 14.95
CA PRO A 25 3.84 8.66 15.34
C PRO A 25 2.47 8.56 14.67
N ILE A 26 1.75 9.67 14.53
CA ILE A 26 0.42 9.71 13.93
C ILE A 26 0.49 9.36 12.44
N PHE A 27 1.42 9.98 11.73
CA PHE A 27 1.60 9.74 10.29
C PHE A 27 2.17 8.35 10.01
N THR A 28 3.07 7.87 10.87
CA THR A 28 3.57 6.49 10.78
C THR A 28 2.43 5.50 10.93
N GLU A 29 1.55 5.69 11.89
CA GLU A 29 0.36 4.83 12.07
C GLU A 29 -0.52 4.82 10.82
N ALA A 30 -0.82 5.97 10.25
CA ALA A 30 -1.65 6.07 9.05
C ALA A 30 -1.00 5.34 7.87
N LEU A 31 0.30 5.53 7.65
CA LEU A 31 1.03 4.86 6.57
C LEU A 31 1.11 3.35 6.80
N GLU A 32 1.37 2.91 8.02
CA GLU A 32 1.44 1.48 8.34
C GLU A 32 0.11 0.79 8.14
N GLN A 33 -0.99 1.38 8.60
CA GLN A 33 -2.33 0.82 8.38
C GLN A 33 -2.67 0.72 6.89
N ALA A 34 -2.36 1.75 6.11
CA ALA A 34 -2.57 1.75 4.68
C ALA A 34 -1.70 0.68 3.98
N ALA A 35 -0.44 0.59 4.37
CA ALA A 35 0.49 -0.40 3.81
C ALA A 35 0.05 -1.84 4.15
N ASP A 36 -0.39 -2.08 5.37
CA ASP A 36 -0.87 -3.40 5.81
C ASP A 36 -2.13 -3.81 5.02
N LYS A 37 -3.04 -2.89 4.79
CA LYS A 37 -4.25 -3.15 4.00
C LYS A 37 -3.91 -3.53 2.56
N ILE A 38 -3.03 -2.77 1.91
CA ILE A 38 -2.60 -3.04 0.54
C ILE A 38 -1.85 -4.38 0.47
N THR A 39 -0.97 -4.65 1.42
CA THR A 39 -0.23 -5.91 1.50
C THR A 39 -1.17 -7.10 1.66
N GLN A 40 -2.14 -6.99 2.57
CA GLN A 40 -3.14 -8.04 2.77
C GLN A 40 -3.97 -8.27 1.51
N ASP A 41 -4.45 -7.22 0.88
CA ASP A 41 -5.24 -7.33 -0.35
C ASP A 41 -4.43 -7.94 -1.49
N THR A 42 -3.14 -7.61 -1.58
CA THR A 42 -2.22 -8.19 -2.57
C THR A 42 -2.03 -9.69 -2.31
N GLN A 43 -1.82 -10.08 -1.08
CA GLN A 43 -1.67 -11.51 -0.71
C GLN A 43 -2.94 -12.29 -1.01
N GLU A 44 -4.10 -11.75 -0.68
CA GLU A 44 -5.39 -12.38 -0.98
C GLU A 44 -5.62 -12.52 -2.49
N ALA A 45 -5.29 -11.47 -3.26
CA ALA A 45 -5.39 -11.52 -4.73
C ALA A 45 -4.50 -12.63 -5.31
N MET A 46 -3.30 -12.81 -4.77
CA MET A 46 -2.39 -13.87 -5.22
C MET A 46 -2.92 -15.25 -4.86
N GLN A 47 -3.53 -15.42 -3.70
CA GLN A 47 -4.13 -16.69 -3.28
C GLN A 47 -5.32 -17.09 -4.15
N ASN A 48 -6.07 -16.11 -4.60
CA ASN A 48 -7.27 -16.32 -5.43
C ASN A 48 -6.96 -16.46 -6.92
N GLN A 49 -5.68 -16.43 -7.29
CA GLN A 49 -5.29 -16.57 -8.69
C GLN A 49 -5.56 -17.96 -9.22
N ASN A 50 -6.17 -18.01 -10.38
CA ASN A 50 -6.46 -19.27 -11.06
C ASN A 50 -5.45 -19.51 -12.19
N LEU A 51 -4.16 -19.46 -11.86
CA LEU A 51 -3.10 -19.75 -12.81
C LEU A 51 -2.97 -21.26 -12.98
N PRO A 52 -2.90 -21.77 -14.23
CA PRO A 52 -2.72 -23.21 -14.46
C PRO A 52 -1.43 -23.71 -13.81
N ALA A 53 -1.51 -24.84 -13.11
CA ALA A 53 -0.32 -25.52 -12.56
C ALA A 53 0.64 -25.84 -13.70
N GLY A 54 1.93 -25.49 -13.53
CA GLY A 54 2.93 -25.66 -14.57
C GLY A 54 2.87 -24.63 -15.70
N GLY A 55 1.98 -23.63 -15.60
CA GLY A 55 1.92 -22.52 -16.55
C GLY A 55 3.13 -21.59 -16.44
N LYS A 56 3.25 -20.70 -17.43
CA LYS A 56 4.40 -19.78 -17.56
C LYS A 56 4.69 -18.96 -16.31
N TYR A 57 3.64 -18.57 -15.57
CA TYR A 57 3.76 -17.70 -14.39
C TYR A 57 3.57 -18.44 -13.08
N HIS A 58 3.39 -19.77 -13.14
CA HIS A 58 3.21 -20.62 -11.97
C HIS A 58 4.46 -21.48 -11.77
N HIS A 59 5.38 -21.00 -10.93
CA HIS A 59 6.66 -21.65 -10.68
C HIS A 59 6.65 -22.38 -9.34
N ALA A 60 7.53 -23.39 -9.21
CA ALA A 60 7.72 -24.09 -7.95
C ALA A 60 8.08 -23.12 -6.82
N GLY A 61 7.37 -23.21 -5.69
CA GLY A 61 7.57 -22.32 -4.56
C GLY A 61 7.02 -20.90 -4.73
N ASN A 62 6.26 -20.66 -5.79
CA ASN A 62 5.59 -19.40 -6.08
C ASN A 62 6.46 -18.15 -5.89
N PRO A 63 7.46 -17.91 -6.77
CA PRO A 63 8.36 -16.75 -6.63
C PRO A 63 7.62 -15.41 -6.60
N THR A 64 6.49 -15.28 -7.31
CA THR A 64 5.72 -14.04 -7.35
C THR A 64 5.15 -13.70 -5.98
N GLU A 65 4.53 -14.65 -5.28
CA GLU A 65 4.06 -14.42 -3.91
C GLU A 65 5.21 -14.08 -2.96
N ARG A 66 6.34 -14.77 -3.07
CA ARG A 66 7.50 -14.51 -2.22
C ARG A 66 8.17 -13.17 -2.48
N SER A 67 7.87 -12.52 -3.61
CA SER A 67 8.38 -11.19 -3.91
C SER A 67 7.54 -10.06 -3.30
N ILE A 68 6.40 -10.37 -2.66
CA ILE A 68 5.58 -9.37 -1.98
C ILE A 68 6.33 -8.84 -0.76
N LEU A 69 6.33 -7.51 -0.61
CA LEU A 69 6.87 -6.85 0.59
C LEU A 69 5.93 -7.10 1.77
N GLU A 70 6.30 -8.01 2.67
CA GLU A 70 5.43 -8.46 3.77
C GLU A 70 5.35 -7.47 4.92
N HIS A 71 6.45 -6.78 5.21
CA HIS A 71 6.56 -5.86 6.33
C HIS A 71 7.13 -4.52 5.88
N PRO A 72 6.36 -3.76 5.09
CA PRO A 72 6.83 -2.45 4.61
C PRO A 72 7.13 -1.53 5.79
N LYS A 73 8.27 -0.84 5.71
CA LYS A 73 8.69 0.10 6.76
C LYS A 73 8.55 1.53 6.27
N VAL A 74 8.05 2.39 7.15
CA VAL A 74 7.96 3.82 6.89
C VAL A 74 9.35 4.44 6.97
N LYS A 75 9.69 5.22 5.95
CA LYS A 75 10.93 6.00 5.89
C LYS A 75 10.60 7.48 5.91
N TRP A 76 11.39 8.25 6.63
CA TRP A 76 11.20 9.69 6.74
C TRP A 76 12.28 10.44 5.96
N SER A 77 11.84 11.44 5.18
CA SER A 77 12.70 12.40 4.50
C SER A 77 12.24 13.78 4.95
N GLY A 78 12.92 14.35 5.94
CA GLY A 78 12.44 15.58 6.58
C GLY A 78 11.10 15.38 7.26
N MET A 79 10.09 16.12 6.81
CA MET A 79 8.72 16.05 7.35
C MET A 79 7.80 15.14 6.55
N ILE A 80 8.30 14.50 5.50
CA ILE A 80 7.51 13.61 4.65
C ILE A 80 7.84 12.16 5.00
N GLY A 81 6.83 11.39 5.39
CA GLY A 81 6.93 9.95 5.56
C GLY A 81 6.51 9.24 4.28
N GLU A 82 7.18 8.15 3.96
CA GLU A 82 6.81 7.31 2.83
C GLU A 82 6.95 5.83 3.16
N VAL A 83 6.16 5.01 2.48
CA VAL A 83 6.24 3.56 2.56
C VAL A 83 6.02 2.98 1.16
N SER A 84 6.79 1.96 0.82
CA SER A 84 6.63 1.23 -0.45
C SER A 84 5.89 -0.08 -0.19
N VAL A 85 4.93 -0.38 -1.05
CA VAL A 85 4.12 -1.61 -0.97
C VAL A 85 4.12 -2.33 -2.31
N GLY A 86 3.80 -3.61 -2.30
CA GLY A 86 3.66 -4.41 -3.49
C GLY A 86 4.77 -5.42 -3.67
N PHE A 87 5.16 -5.64 -4.91
CA PHE A 87 6.16 -6.64 -5.27
C PHE A 87 7.55 -6.02 -5.28
N ASP A 88 8.53 -6.78 -4.77
CA ASP A 88 9.93 -6.44 -4.87
C ASP A 88 10.47 -6.92 -6.22
N PHE A 89 10.63 -5.99 -7.15
CA PHE A 89 11.06 -6.31 -8.52
C PHE A 89 12.55 -6.71 -8.61
N SER A 90 13.31 -6.60 -7.53
CA SER A 90 14.66 -7.17 -7.47
C SER A 90 14.66 -8.69 -7.30
N LYS A 91 13.50 -9.27 -6.93
CA LYS A 91 13.32 -10.71 -6.76
C LYS A 91 12.62 -11.31 -7.97
N PRO A 92 12.80 -12.64 -8.24
CA PRO A 92 12.06 -13.30 -9.31
C PRO A 92 10.56 -13.26 -9.08
N GLY A 93 9.80 -13.12 -10.17
CA GLY A 93 8.35 -13.17 -10.14
C GLY A 93 7.72 -12.40 -11.28
N ALA A 94 6.42 -12.54 -11.42
CA ALA A 94 5.63 -11.97 -12.50
C ALA A 94 4.68 -10.85 -12.04
N GLY A 95 4.89 -10.28 -10.83
CA GLY A 95 3.97 -9.30 -10.23
C GLY A 95 3.65 -8.12 -11.13
N GLY A 96 4.65 -7.53 -11.75
CA GLY A 96 4.45 -6.40 -12.67
C GLY A 96 3.58 -6.77 -13.86
N TYR A 97 3.80 -7.94 -14.46
CA TYR A 97 2.99 -8.43 -15.58
C TYR A 97 1.56 -8.77 -15.15
N LEU A 98 1.37 -9.27 -13.95
CA LEU A 98 0.03 -9.56 -13.43
C LEU A 98 -0.76 -8.28 -13.21
N ILE A 99 -0.11 -7.20 -12.76
CA ILE A 99 -0.76 -5.90 -12.56
C ILE A 99 -1.16 -5.26 -13.88
N THR A 100 -0.25 -5.18 -14.83
CA THR A 100 -0.45 -4.40 -16.08
C THR A 100 -0.83 -5.23 -17.28
N GLY A 101 -0.63 -6.55 -17.23
CA GLY A 101 -0.79 -7.43 -18.39
C GLY A 101 0.38 -7.34 -19.35
N THR A 102 0.31 -8.13 -20.41
CA THR A 102 1.27 -8.13 -21.52
C THR A 102 0.49 -8.15 -22.83
N PRO A 103 1.14 -7.96 -24.00
CA PRO A 103 0.43 -8.10 -25.29
C PRO A 103 -0.26 -9.44 -25.51
N ARG A 104 0.13 -10.46 -24.75
CA ARG A 104 -0.42 -11.83 -24.87
C ARG A 104 -1.23 -12.28 -23.65
N MET A 105 -1.34 -11.44 -22.61
CA MET A 105 -1.99 -11.80 -21.36
C MET A 105 -2.71 -10.59 -20.79
N ALA A 106 -4.01 -10.74 -20.49
CA ALA A 106 -4.76 -9.72 -19.79
C ALA A 106 -4.22 -9.55 -18.36
N PRO A 107 -4.29 -8.35 -17.77
CA PRO A 107 -3.91 -8.16 -16.39
C PRO A 107 -4.82 -8.96 -15.44
N ASP A 108 -4.29 -9.33 -14.28
CA ASP A 108 -5.12 -9.86 -13.20
C ASP A 108 -6.02 -8.75 -12.68
N GLN A 109 -7.34 -8.99 -12.69
CA GLN A 109 -8.31 -7.94 -12.37
C GLN A 109 -8.18 -7.43 -10.94
N GLU A 110 -7.95 -8.32 -9.99
CA GLU A 110 -7.82 -7.94 -8.58
C GLU A 110 -6.53 -7.15 -8.32
N LEU A 111 -5.39 -7.62 -8.85
CA LEU A 111 -4.12 -6.91 -8.74
C LEU A 111 -4.15 -5.58 -9.47
N ASN A 112 -4.71 -5.53 -10.66
CA ASN A 112 -4.85 -4.27 -11.40
C ASN A 112 -5.70 -3.27 -10.61
N LYS A 113 -6.79 -3.72 -10.00
CA LYS A 113 -7.66 -2.89 -9.15
C LYS A 113 -6.90 -2.29 -7.98
N ILE A 114 -6.06 -3.07 -7.29
CA ILE A 114 -5.28 -2.60 -6.15
C ILE A 114 -4.30 -1.49 -6.58
N TYR A 115 -3.55 -1.71 -7.66
CA TYR A 115 -2.42 -0.84 -8.02
C TYR A 115 -2.74 0.23 -9.06
N LYS A 116 -3.85 0.13 -9.79
CA LYS A 116 -4.20 1.04 -10.87
C LYS A 116 -5.55 1.75 -10.69
N SER A 117 -6.42 1.29 -9.82
CA SER A 117 -7.73 1.88 -9.62
C SER A 117 -7.66 3.14 -8.75
N LYS A 118 -8.19 4.23 -9.26
CA LYS A 118 -8.32 5.48 -8.49
C LYS A 118 -9.30 5.32 -7.33
N ARG A 119 -10.34 4.51 -7.51
CA ARG A 119 -11.33 4.23 -6.47
C ARG A 119 -10.71 3.50 -5.29
N TYR A 120 -9.90 2.49 -5.55
CA TYR A 120 -9.19 1.75 -4.50
C TYR A 120 -8.25 2.68 -3.73
N MET A 121 -7.45 3.48 -4.43
CA MET A 121 -6.55 4.43 -3.79
C MET A 121 -7.30 5.50 -2.99
N SER A 122 -8.46 5.92 -3.46
CA SER A 122 -9.33 6.84 -2.74
C SER A 122 -9.80 6.26 -1.40
N GLU A 123 -10.14 4.98 -1.37
CA GLU A 123 -10.52 4.27 -0.14
C GLU A 123 -9.33 4.14 0.82
N ILE A 124 -8.13 3.86 0.31
CA ILE A 124 -6.91 3.82 1.12
C ILE A 124 -6.64 5.19 1.76
N LYS A 125 -6.72 6.27 0.98
CA LYS A 125 -6.53 7.63 1.50
C LYS A 125 -7.60 8.03 2.52
N LYS A 126 -8.83 7.55 2.35
CA LYS A 126 -9.89 7.76 3.33
C LYS A 126 -9.56 7.10 4.67
N GLY A 127 -9.00 5.89 4.65
CA GLY A 127 -8.51 5.22 5.87
C GLY A 127 -7.42 6.01 6.57
N MET A 128 -6.47 6.57 5.81
CA MET A 128 -5.43 7.45 6.36
C MET A 128 -6.03 8.71 6.98
N ARG A 129 -6.97 9.35 6.31
CA ARG A 129 -7.65 10.54 6.86
C ARG A 129 -8.38 10.23 8.17
N ASN A 130 -8.97 9.05 8.30
CA ASN A 130 -9.63 8.64 9.54
C ASN A 130 -8.64 8.60 10.72
N VAL A 131 -7.41 8.13 10.50
CA VAL A 131 -6.35 8.16 11.53
C VAL A 131 -6.06 9.60 11.96
N PHE A 132 -5.94 10.53 11.01
CA PHE A 132 -5.67 11.93 11.30
C PHE A 132 -6.84 12.59 12.03
N GLU A 133 -8.07 12.33 11.59
CA GLU A 133 -9.28 12.87 12.21
C GLU A 133 -9.45 12.35 13.63
N ASP A 134 -9.20 11.07 13.88
CA ASP A 134 -9.25 10.48 15.21
C ASP A 134 -8.19 11.10 16.12
N ALA A 135 -6.98 11.33 15.62
CA ALA A 135 -5.92 12.01 16.36
C ALA A 135 -6.33 13.45 16.73
N ILE A 136 -6.93 14.17 15.80
CA ILE A 136 -7.44 15.54 16.05
C ILE A 136 -8.50 15.51 17.15
N GLN A 137 -9.44 14.58 17.09
CA GLN A 137 -10.48 14.41 18.12
C GLN A 137 -9.86 14.16 19.49
N ASP A 138 -8.85 13.29 19.57
CA ASP A 138 -8.16 12.98 20.82
C ASP A 138 -7.49 14.22 21.42
N TYR A 139 -6.87 15.06 20.60
CA TYR A 139 -6.23 16.29 21.06
C TYR A 139 -7.23 17.41 21.39
N MET A 140 -8.41 17.41 20.78
CA MET A 140 -9.46 18.40 21.05
C MET A 140 -10.38 17.98 22.19
N GLY A 141 -10.64 16.70 22.32
CA GLY A 141 -11.59 16.15 23.30
C GLY A 141 -11.04 15.98 24.70
N GLY A 142 -9.79 16.30 24.88
CA GLY A 142 -9.20 16.28 26.18
C GLY A 142 -8.29 15.52 26.61
#